data_18c59d402a5365b38790e59cb8088edf
#
_entry.id   18c59d402a5365b38790e59cb8088edf
#
_cell.length_a   1.000
_cell.length_b   1.000
_cell.length_c   1.000
_cell.angle_alpha   90.00
_cell.angle_beta   90.00
_cell.angle_gamma   90.00
#
_symmetry.space_group_name_H-M   'P 1'
#
loop_
_entity.id
_entity.type
_entity.pdbx_description
1 polymer ?
#
loop_
_entity_poly.entity_id
_entity_poly.type
_entity_poly.pdbx_seq_one_letter_code
_entity_poly.pdbx_strand_id
1 'polypeptide(L)'
;LELNAFEANAMPYDFSHWIISLGDTVRFQQGDQGLALTTENARFSVSGADGVTQRIGSQITNLQIESLGSAPVSVTDVEALRLSAATGESGDMTIRLQLDGVQLAAEQIDPILAGSFGDHITQLQADVVISQWPELARSADLGTWARAGGVYSLREFHIGWGRLNMDAEGEMGLDEAL
;
A
#
# COMPACT_ATOMS: atom_id res chain seq x y z
N LEU A 1 15.09 -1.53 -13.22
CA LEU A 1 15.09 -1.71 -11.77
C LEU A 1 16.52 -1.94 -11.33
N GLU A 2 17.04 -1.07 -10.48
CA GLU A 2 18.32 -1.26 -9.82
C GLU A 2 18.08 -1.44 -8.32
N LEU A 3 18.57 -2.54 -7.77
CA LEU A 3 18.58 -2.83 -6.34
C LEU A 3 20.02 -2.84 -5.88
N ASN A 4 20.40 -2.00 -4.93
CA ASN A 4 21.77 -1.93 -4.41
C ASN A 4 22.09 -3.16 -3.53
N ALA A 5 21.13 -3.62 -2.76
CA ALA A 5 21.20 -4.86 -1.99
C ALA A 5 19.80 -5.33 -1.63
N PHE A 6 19.60 -6.63 -1.59
CA PHE A 6 18.44 -7.23 -0.94
C PHE A 6 18.90 -8.50 -0.20
N GLU A 7 18.23 -8.80 0.88
CA GLU A 7 18.42 -10.03 1.64
C GLU A 7 17.04 -10.73 1.78
N ALA A 8 17.01 -12.00 1.41
CA ALA A 8 15.80 -12.81 1.54
C ALA A 8 16.09 -14.03 2.41
N ASN A 9 15.35 -14.16 3.49
CA ASN A 9 15.49 -15.24 4.46
C ASN A 9 14.19 -16.02 4.57
N ALA A 10 14.26 -17.35 4.38
CA ALA A 10 13.18 -18.24 4.72
C ALA A 10 13.27 -18.62 6.21
N MET A 11 12.15 -18.79 6.87
CA MET A 11 12.13 -19.30 8.24
C MET A 11 12.60 -20.76 8.25
N PRO A 12 13.53 -21.16 9.16
CA PRO A 12 14.13 -22.50 9.15
C PRO A 12 13.13 -23.66 9.33
N TYR A 13 11.97 -23.37 9.90
CA TYR A 13 10.89 -24.32 10.19
C TYR A 13 9.65 -24.11 9.32
N ASP A 14 9.65 -23.08 8.47
CA ASP A 14 8.54 -22.77 7.57
C ASP A 14 9.08 -22.10 6.29
N PHE A 15 9.39 -22.93 5.29
CA PHE A 15 9.88 -22.46 3.98
C PHE A 15 8.81 -21.75 3.12
N SER A 16 7.57 -21.71 3.59
CA SER A 16 6.51 -20.91 2.95
C SER A 16 6.46 -19.47 3.46
N HIS A 17 7.27 -19.13 4.46
CA HIS A 17 7.37 -17.79 5.03
C HIS A 17 8.74 -17.17 4.73
N TRP A 18 8.72 -16.08 3.96
CA TRP A 18 9.89 -15.33 3.55
C TRP A 18 9.88 -13.93 4.16
N ILE A 19 11.05 -13.51 4.62
CA ILE A 19 11.31 -12.13 5.03
C ILE A 19 12.33 -11.57 4.07
N ILE A 20 12.00 -10.44 3.45
CA ILE A 20 12.85 -9.74 2.48
C ILE A 20 13.18 -8.37 3.07
N SER A 21 14.45 -8.08 3.21
CA SER A 21 14.94 -6.75 3.56
C SER A 21 15.56 -6.11 2.32
N LEU A 22 15.18 -4.88 2.02
CA LEU A 22 15.80 -4.10 0.96
C LEU A 22 16.90 -3.22 1.54
N GLY A 23 17.94 -3.00 0.74
CA GLY A 23 18.97 -2.03 1.05
C GLY A 23 18.47 -0.59 0.98
N ASP A 24 19.35 0.34 1.31
CA ASP A 24 19.02 1.74 1.57
C ASP A 24 18.35 2.47 0.40
N THR A 25 18.65 2.09 -0.84
CA THR A 25 18.13 2.79 -2.03
C THR A 25 17.70 1.81 -3.11
N VAL A 26 16.50 2.02 -3.63
CA VAL A 26 15.94 1.32 -4.79
C VAL A 26 15.64 2.34 -5.87
N ARG A 27 16.08 2.08 -7.10
CA ARG A 27 15.81 2.94 -8.26
C ARG A 27 14.96 2.22 -9.29
N PHE A 28 13.92 2.93 -9.72
CA PHE A 28 13.07 2.52 -10.81
C PHE A 28 13.27 3.52 -11.95
N GLN A 29 13.61 3.06 -13.13
CA GLN A 29 13.78 3.94 -14.29
C GLN A 29 13.16 3.30 -15.53
N GLN A 30 12.44 4.12 -16.29
CA GLN A 30 11.86 3.76 -17.57
C GLN A 30 12.01 4.94 -18.55
N GLY A 31 12.95 4.83 -19.47
CA GLY A 31 13.31 5.95 -20.36
C GLY A 31 13.88 7.13 -19.55
N ASP A 32 13.34 8.31 -19.77
CA ASP A 32 13.76 9.56 -19.09
C ASP A 32 13.01 9.81 -17.77
N GLN A 33 12.17 8.88 -17.34
CA GLN A 33 11.41 8.99 -16.10
C GLN A 33 11.86 7.92 -15.12
N GLY A 34 11.86 8.28 -13.84
CA GLY A 34 12.20 7.32 -12.80
C GLY A 34 11.93 7.87 -11.41
N LEU A 35 12.08 6.98 -10.44
CA LEU A 35 11.97 7.27 -9.01
C LEU A 35 13.15 6.64 -8.28
N ALA A 36 13.70 7.37 -7.33
CA ALA A 36 14.58 6.83 -6.30
C ALA A 36 13.82 6.78 -4.97
N LEU A 37 13.83 5.62 -4.35
CA LEU A 37 13.28 5.38 -3.03
C LEU A 37 14.46 5.12 -2.09
N THR A 38 14.62 5.97 -1.10
CA THR A 38 15.63 5.81 -0.05
C THR A 38 14.93 5.55 1.27
N THR A 39 15.38 4.58 2.05
CA THR A 39 14.74 4.18 3.31
C THR A 39 15.79 3.80 4.33
N GLU A 40 15.52 4.06 5.60
CA GLU A 40 16.36 3.57 6.71
C GLU A 40 16.16 2.06 6.93
N ASN A 41 14.91 1.60 6.78
CA ASN A 41 14.58 0.18 6.93
C ASN A 41 13.36 -0.16 6.09
N ALA A 42 13.48 -1.16 5.23
CA ALA A 42 12.38 -1.71 4.46
C ALA A 42 12.35 -3.22 4.61
N ARG A 43 11.29 -3.72 5.23
CA ARG A 43 11.02 -5.15 5.42
C ARG A 43 9.72 -5.55 4.78
N PHE A 44 9.76 -6.66 4.10
CA PHE A 44 8.60 -7.31 3.51
C PHE A 44 8.53 -8.73 4.03
N SER A 45 7.33 -9.19 4.30
CA SER A 45 7.07 -10.59 4.63
C SER A 45 6.02 -11.16 3.69
N VAL A 46 6.23 -12.38 3.25
CA VAL A 46 5.28 -13.11 2.43
C VAL A 46 5.16 -14.50 3.01
N SER A 47 3.94 -14.94 3.25
CA SER A 47 3.67 -16.33 3.61
C SER A 47 2.49 -16.88 2.85
N GLY A 48 2.50 -18.19 2.64
CA GLY A 48 1.46 -18.87 1.90
C GLY A 48 1.43 -20.36 2.16
N ALA A 49 0.44 -21.03 1.63
CA ALA A 49 0.33 -22.49 1.64
C ALA A 49 -0.11 -22.96 0.26
N ASP A 50 0.35 -24.16 -0.12
CA ASP A 50 -0.01 -24.82 -1.41
C ASP A 50 0.24 -23.93 -2.65
N GLY A 51 1.29 -23.10 -2.61
CA GLY A 51 1.63 -22.18 -3.69
C GLY A 51 0.75 -20.92 -3.78
N VAL A 52 -0.14 -20.71 -2.81
CA VAL A 52 -1.01 -19.53 -2.74
C VAL A 52 -0.53 -18.60 -1.64
N THR A 53 -0.28 -17.32 -1.97
CA THR A 53 0.05 -16.30 -0.99
C THR A 53 -1.16 -16.02 -0.12
N GLN A 54 -1.00 -16.18 1.18
CA GLN A 54 -2.06 -15.94 2.17
C GLN A 54 -1.86 -14.66 2.98
N ARG A 55 -0.60 -14.24 3.15
CA ARG A 55 -0.27 -13.02 3.88
C ARG A 55 0.87 -12.28 3.21
N ILE A 56 0.74 -10.97 3.21
CA ILE A 56 1.80 -10.03 2.83
C ILE A 56 1.89 -9.00 3.95
N GLY A 57 3.10 -8.65 4.35
CA GLY A 57 3.36 -7.55 5.26
C GLY A 57 4.48 -6.68 4.74
N SER A 58 4.39 -5.38 4.97
CA SER A 58 5.44 -4.43 4.69
C SER A 58 5.56 -3.45 5.84
N GLN A 59 6.80 -3.16 6.23
CA GLN A 59 7.15 -2.12 7.17
C GLN A 59 8.33 -1.35 6.61
N ILE A 60 8.13 -0.05 6.43
CA ILE A 60 9.15 0.87 5.90
C ILE A 60 9.24 2.05 6.86
N THR A 61 10.46 2.50 7.16
CA THR A 61 10.71 3.68 7.99
C THR A 61 11.59 4.67 7.25
N ASN A 62 11.29 5.95 7.41
CA ASN A 62 12.00 7.07 6.82
C ASN A 62 12.16 6.91 5.30
N LEU A 63 11.04 6.71 4.61
CA LEU A 63 10.99 6.61 3.16
C LEU A 63 11.09 8.00 2.55
N GLN A 64 12.09 8.20 1.71
CA GLN A 64 12.24 9.38 0.85
C GLN A 64 12.00 8.98 -0.60
N ILE A 65 11.25 9.80 -1.32
CA ILE A 65 10.87 9.57 -2.72
C ILE A 65 11.36 10.75 -3.54
N GLU A 66 12.29 10.49 -4.45
CA GLU A 66 12.85 11.49 -5.35
C GLU A 66 12.50 11.18 -6.79
N SER A 67 12.16 12.20 -7.56
CA SER A 67 12.02 12.08 -9.01
C SER A 67 13.39 11.97 -9.69
N LEU A 68 13.50 11.01 -10.58
CA LEU A 68 14.62 10.91 -11.52
C LEU A 68 14.10 11.32 -12.91
N GLY A 69 14.32 12.59 -13.27
CA GLY A 69 13.85 13.15 -14.52
C GLY A 69 12.57 13.99 -14.38
N SER A 70 11.61 13.82 -15.27
CA SER A 70 10.39 14.64 -15.34
C SER A 70 9.15 13.99 -14.68
N ALA A 71 9.30 12.86 -14.01
CA ALA A 71 8.17 12.21 -13.35
C ALA A 71 7.67 13.07 -12.17
N PRO A 72 6.38 13.46 -12.12
CA PRO A 72 5.85 14.19 -10.97
C PRO A 72 5.80 13.27 -9.75
N VAL A 73 6.22 13.77 -8.60
CA VAL A 73 6.15 13.07 -7.31
C VAL A 73 5.23 13.86 -6.40
N SER A 74 4.13 13.25 -5.97
CA SER A 74 3.15 13.91 -5.08
C SER A 74 3.48 13.72 -3.60
N VAL A 75 4.25 12.70 -3.24
CA VAL A 75 4.71 12.41 -1.88
C VAL A 75 6.24 12.38 -1.89
N THR A 76 6.89 13.16 -1.03
CA THR A 76 8.35 13.22 -0.94
C THR A 76 8.91 12.41 0.21
N ASP A 77 8.20 12.35 1.33
CA ASP A 77 8.66 11.66 2.52
C ASP A 77 7.51 10.94 3.24
N VAL A 78 7.82 9.83 3.89
CA VAL A 78 6.93 9.09 4.79
C VAL A 78 7.74 8.59 5.98
N GLU A 79 7.39 9.03 7.19
CA GLU A 79 8.10 8.61 8.41
C GLU A 79 7.94 7.11 8.67
N ALA A 80 6.72 6.61 8.57
CA ALA A 80 6.44 5.20 8.69
C ALA A 80 5.32 4.74 7.76
N LEU A 81 5.54 3.61 7.10
CA LEU A 81 4.53 2.90 6.32
C LEU A 81 4.40 1.47 6.86
N ARG A 82 3.18 1.06 7.13
CA ARG A 82 2.82 -0.32 7.43
C ARG A 82 1.69 -0.76 6.52
N LEU A 83 1.90 -1.86 5.84
CA LEU A 83 0.90 -2.50 5.01
C LEU A 83 0.79 -3.95 5.43
N SER A 84 -0.41 -4.45 5.61
CA SER A 84 -0.66 -5.88 5.74
C SER A 84 -1.85 -6.29 4.90
N ALA A 85 -1.74 -7.45 4.27
CA ALA A 85 -2.83 -8.10 3.58
C ALA A 85 -2.88 -9.56 4.00
N ALA A 86 -4.06 -10.07 4.34
CA ALA A 86 -4.22 -11.45 4.75
C ALA A 86 -5.58 -12.00 4.28
N THR A 87 -5.56 -13.22 3.77
CA THR A 87 -6.78 -13.97 3.45
C THR A 87 -7.28 -14.66 4.72
N GLY A 88 -8.53 -14.42 5.10
CA GLY A 88 -9.20 -15.06 6.20
C GLY A 88 -9.73 -16.46 5.83
N GLU A 89 -10.24 -17.19 6.83
CA GLU A 89 -10.85 -18.52 6.65
C GLU A 89 -12.09 -18.49 5.74
N SER A 90 -12.82 -17.35 5.69
CA SER A 90 -13.94 -17.12 4.78
C SER A 90 -13.51 -16.95 3.31
N GLY A 91 -12.21 -16.80 3.05
CA GLY A 91 -11.68 -16.47 1.75
C GLY A 91 -11.68 -14.97 1.45
N ASP A 92 -12.08 -14.12 2.40
CA ASP A 92 -12.01 -12.67 2.25
C ASP A 92 -10.58 -12.16 2.45
N MET A 93 -10.19 -11.12 1.72
CA MET A 93 -8.91 -10.44 1.88
C MET A 93 -9.09 -9.22 2.77
N THR A 94 -8.36 -9.16 3.86
CA THR A 94 -8.26 -7.94 4.69
C THR A 94 -6.97 -7.22 4.36
N ILE A 95 -7.06 -5.93 4.04
CA ILE A 95 -5.91 -5.06 3.77
C ILE A 95 -5.92 -3.94 4.80
N ARG A 96 -4.82 -3.75 5.51
CA ARG A 96 -4.61 -2.64 6.43
C ARG A 96 -3.42 -1.82 5.97
N LEU A 97 -3.63 -0.52 5.86
CA LEU A 97 -2.61 0.47 5.54
C LEU A 97 -2.54 1.47 6.68
N GLN A 98 -1.33 1.78 7.11
CA GLN A 98 -1.04 2.89 7.99
C GLN A 98 0.14 3.67 7.43
N LEU A 99 -0.02 4.98 7.32
CA LEU A 99 1.02 5.94 6.99
C LEU A 99 1.09 6.97 8.12
N ASP A 100 2.28 7.22 8.59
CA ASP A 100 2.55 8.25 9.59
C ASP A 100 3.54 9.27 8.98
N GLY A 101 3.33 10.57 9.21
CA GLY A 101 4.24 11.62 8.79
C GLY A 101 4.47 11.68 7.28
N VAL A 102 3.41 11.92 6.50
CA VAL A 102 3.50 12.01 5.04
C VAL A 102 3.72 13.44 4.62
N GLN A 103 4.85 13.73 3.97
CA GLN A 103 5.16 15.01 3.36
C GLN A 103 4.74 15.00 1.89
N LEU A 104 3.90 15.95 1.52
CA LEU A 104 3.45 16.16 0.14
C LEU A 104 4.34 17.17 -0.57
N ALA A 105 4.56 16.98 -1.85
CA ALA A 105 5.23 17.96 -2.70
C ALA A 105 4.31 19.18 -2.91
N ALA A 106 4.71 20.33 -2.41
CA ALA A 106 3.87 21.54 -2.38
C ALA A 106 3.36 21.95 -3.78
N GLU A 107 4.16 21.73 -4.81
CA GLU A 107 3.82 22.02 -6.21
C GLU A 107 2.78 21.06 -6.81
N GLN A 108 2.51 19.93 -6.16
CA GLN A 108 1.55 18.92 -6.61
C GLN A 108 0.21 19.00 -5.85
N ILE A 109 0.13 19.83 -4.82
CA ILE A 109 -1.10 20.01 -4.05
C ILE A 109 -1.90 21.19 -4.63
N ASP A 110 -3.22 21.02 -4.73
CA ASP A 110 -4.09 22.15 -5.04
C ASP A 110 -3.85 23.31 -4.05
N PRO A 111 -3.61 24.54 -4.52
CA PRO A 111 -3.30 25.67 -3.65
C PRO A 111 -4.35 25.97 -2.56
N ILE A 112 -5.62 25.65 -2.81
CA ILE A 112 -6.70 25.81 -1.83
C ILE A 112 -6.56 24.77 -0.72
N LEU A 113 -6.23 23.53 -1.06
CA LEU A 113 -5.99 22.46 -0.09
C LEU A 113 -4.72 22.74 0.71
N ALA A 114 -3.63 23.10 0.03
CA ALA A 114 -2.37 23.46 0.70
C ALA A 114 -2.55 24.63 1.68
N GLY A 115 -3.27 25.69 1.27
CA GLY A 115 -3.58 26.84 2.15
C GLY A 115 -4.51 26.49 3.31
N SER A 116 -5.32 25.44 3.18
CA SER A 116 -6.29 25.04 4.20
C SER A 116 -5.74 24.04 5.20
N PHE A 117 -4.93 23.06 4.73
CA PHE A 117 -4.48 21.91 5.50
C PHE A 117 -2.96 21.77 5.58
N GLY A 118 -2.21 22.52 4.76
CA GLY A 118 -0.75 22.40 4.66
C GLY A 118 -0.33 21.27 3.72
N ASP A 119 0.94 20.93 3.79
CA ASP A 119 1.61 19.90 2.98
C ASP A 119 1.99 18.66 3.77
N HIS A 120 1.57 18.56 5.02
CA HIS A 120 1.91 17.47 5.92
C HIS A 120 0.67 16.75 6.44
N ILE A 121 0.56 15.44 6.11
CA ILE A 121 -0.46 14.54 6.66
C ILE A 121 0.17 13.83 7.86
N THR A 122 -0.38 14.05 9.06
CA THR A 122 0.15 13.44 10.29
C THR A 122 -0.10 11.94 10.33
N GLN A 123 -1.26 11.50 9.85
CA GLN A 123 -1.64 10.10 9.84
C GLN A 123 -2.67 9.80 8.76
N LEU A 124 -2.55 8.63 8.15
CA LEU A 124 -3.58 8.03 7.31
C LEU A 124 -3.68 6.55 7.66
N GLN A 125 -4.89 6.08 7.94
CA GLN A 125 -5.18 4.68 8.20
C GLN A 125 -6.34 4.21 7.31
N ALA A 126 -6.28 2.96 6.86
CA ALA A 126 -7.37 2.30 6.16
C ALA A 126 -7.40 0.81 6.50
N ASP A 127 -8.57 0.29 6.83
CA ASP A 127 -8.87 -1.15 6.95
C ASP A 127 -9.97 -1.50 5.95
N VAL A 128 -9.61 -2.31 4.96
CA VAL A 128 -10.48 -2.69 3.84
C VAL A 128 -10.63 -4.20 3.82
N VAL A 129 -11.85 -4.67 3.64
CA VAL A 129 -12.14 -6.08 3.38
C VAL A 129 -12.68 -6.23 1.97
N ILE A 130 -12.12 -7.15 1.22
CA ILE A 130 -12.55 -7.54 -0.11
C ILE A 130 -13.14 -8.94 0.00
N SER A 131 -14.46 -9.04 -0.10
CA SER A 131 -15.12 -10.33 -0.08
C SER A 131 -14.90 -11.08 -1.40
N GLN A 132 -15.10 -12.40 -1.40
CA GLN A 132 -14.91 -13.22 -2.60
C GLN A 132 -13.54 -13.03 -3.27
N TRP A 133 -12.49 -12.80 -2.46
CA TRP A 133 -11.14 -12.58 -2.94
C TRP A 133 -10.62 -13.69 -3.88
N PRO A 134 -10.86 -15.01 -3.65
CA PRO A 134 -10.43 -16.06 -4.56
C PRO A 134 -10.98 -15.92 -5.97
N GLU A 135 -12.20 -15.39 -6.12
CA GLU A 135 -12.79 -15.13 -7.45
C GLU A 135 -12.09 -13.96 -8.14
N LEU A 136 -11.84 -12.86 -7.40
CA LEU A 136 -11.11 -11.72 -7.93
C LEU A 136 -9.67 -12.09 -8.30
N ALA A 137 -8.98 -12.81 -7.43
CA ALA A 137 -7.58 -13.23 -7.65
C ALA A 137 -7.43 -14.18 -8.85
N ARG A 138 -8.43 -15.04 -9.11
CA ARG A 138 -8.40 -16.00 -10.20
C ARG A 138 -8.75 -15.37 -11.54
N SER A 139 -9.79 -14.56 -11.58
CA SER A 139 -10.31 -13.98 -12.83
C SER A 139 -9.63 -12.69 -13.23
N ALA A 140 -9.13 -11.91 -12.26
CA ALA A 140 -8.70 -10.52 -12.44
C ALA A 140 -9.77 -9.65 -13.13
N ASP A 141 -11.05 -10.06 -13.03
CA ASP A 141 -12.19 -9.45 -13.68
C ASP A 141 -13.23 -9.00 -12.64
N LEU A 142 -13.41 -7.69 -12.53
CA LEU A 142 -14.34 -7.07 -11.58
C LEU A 142 -15.79 -7.46 -11.84
N GLY A 143 -16.19 -7.65 -13.10
CA GLY A 143 -17.55 -8.07 -13.45
C GLY A 143 -17.85 -9.49 -12.98
N THR A 144 -16.90 -10.41 -13.12
CA THR A 144 -17.05 -11.78 -12.59
C THR A 144 -17.08 -11.79 -11.08
N TRP A 145 -16.24 -11.00 -10.43
CA TRP A 145 -16.21 -10.84 -8.98
C TRP A 145 -17.54 -10.23 -8.45
N ALA A 146 -18.06 -9.20 -9.11
CA ALA A 146 -19.35 -8.59 -8.73
C ALA A 146 -20.51 -9.58 -8.83
N ARG A 147 -20.58 -10.38 -9.92
CA ARG A 147 -21.61 -11.45 -10.07
C ARG A 147 -21.50 -12.54 -9.01
N ALA A 148 -20.31 -12.75 -8.46
CA ALA A 148 -20.10 -13.65 -7.32
C ALA A 148 -20.51 -13.03 -5.97
N GLY A 149 -21.06 -11.83 -5.96
CA GLY A 149 -21.42 -11.11 -4.74
C GLY A 149 -20.24 -10.42 -4.06
N GLY A 150 -19.25 -10.03 -4.83
CA GLY A 150 -18.08 -9.31 -4.34
C GLY A 150 -18.43 -7.92 -3.80
N VAL A 151 -17.90 -7.58 -2.63
CA VAL A 151 -18.09 -6.30 -1.95
C VAL A 151 -16.76 -5.80 -1.42
N TYR A 152 -16.51 -4.49 -1.54
CA TYR A 152 -15.50 -3.76 -0.80
C TYR A 152 -16.13 -3.17 0.46
N SER A 153 -15.63 -3.53 1.62
CA SER A 153 -16.04 -2.96 2.90
C SER A 153 -14.88 -2.14 3.46
N LEU A 154 -15.03 -0.83 3.50
CA LEU A 154 -14.14 0.08 4.23
C LEU A 154 -14.58 0.06 5.69
N ARG A 155 -13.85 -0.68 6.53
CA ARG A 155 -14.17 -0.84 7.95
C ARG A 155 -13.75 0.35 8.78
N GLU A 156 -12.63 0.94 8.37
CA GLU A 156 -12.05 2.09 9.04
C GLU A 156 -11.25 2.88 8.00
N PHE A 157 -11.47 4.18 7.99
CA PHE A 157 -10.59 5.14 7.33
C PHE A 157 -10.42 6.31 8.27
N HIS A 158 -9.17 6.71 8.49
CA HIS A 158 -8.83 7.88 9.28
C HIS A 158 -7.79 8.70 8.54
N ILE A 159 -7.95 10.02 8.51
CA ILE A 159 -6.95 10.96 8.03
C ILE A 159 -6.84 12.16 8.96
N GLY A 160 -5.61 12.44 9.42
CA GLY A 160 -5.20 13.66 10.10
C GLY A 160 -4.35 14.52 9.16
N TRP A 161 -4.90 15.64 8.66
CA TRP A 161 -4.21 16.54 7.75
C TRP A 161 -4.35 18.00 8.20
N GLY A 162 -3.31 18.54 8.78
CA GLY A 162 -3.36 19.86 9.41
C GLY A 162 -4.48 19.94 10.45
N ARG A 163 -5.50 20.78 10.19
CA ARG A 163 -6.70 20.88 11.05
C ARG A 163 -7.85 19.93 10.65
N LEU A 164 -7.71 19.21 9.54
CA LEU A 164 -8.68 18.19 9.16
C LEU A 164 -8.43 16.93 9.98
N ASN A 165 -9.49 16.43 10.59
CA ASN A 165 -9.54 15.10 11.17
C ASN A 165 -10.84 14.44 10.69
N MET A 166 -10.73 13.37 9.93
CA MET A 166 -11.88 12.74 9.28
C MET A 166 -11.80 11.23 9.45
N ASP A 167 -12.93 10.67 9.83
CA ASP A 167 -13.17 9.23 9.87
C ASP A 167 -14.25 8.87 8.86
N ALA A 168 -14.14 7.70 8.25
CA ALA A 168 -15.12 7.18 7.32
C ALA A 168 -15.20 5.66 7.40
N GLU A 169 -16.37 5.13 7.11
CA GLU A 169 -16.67 3.71 6.92
C GLU A 169 -17.72 3.55 5.82
N GLY A 170 -17.79 2.39 5.19
CA GLY A 170 -18.81 2.15 4.18
C GLY A 170 -18.59 0.88 3.39
N GLU A 171 -19.56 0.56 2.56
CA GLU A 171 -19.51 -0.58 1.66
C GLU A 171 -19.80 -0.15 0.23
N MET A 172 -19.13 -0.78 -0.71
CA MET A 172 -19.33 -0.57 -2.13
C MET A 172 -19.38 -1.92 -2.84
N GLY A 173 -20.52 -2.21 -3.46
CA GLY A 173 -20.69 -3.28 -4.44
C GLY A 173 -20.73 -2.70 -5.85
N LEU A 174 -20.36 -3.50 -6.84
CA LEU A 174 -20.57 -3.14 -8.25
C LEU A 174 -21.95 -3.65 -8.68
N ASP A 175 -22.73 -2.80 -9.34
CA ASP A 175 -23.99 -3.20 -9.95
C ASP A 175 -23.73 -4.11 -11.17
N GLU A 176 -24.61 -5.07 -11.42
CA GLU A 176 -24.50 -6.03 -12.55
C GLU A 176 -24.59 -5.36 -13.94
N ALA A 177 -24.81 -4.05 -13.99
CA ALA A 177 -25.00 -3.28 -15.22
C ALA A 177 -23.71 -2.77 -15.90
N LEU A 178 -22.50 -3.28 -15.51
CA LEU A 178 -21.23 -2.97 -16.15
C LEU A 178 -20.78 -4.02 -17.14
#